data_3053c52db919468a2d4d5cc693f47d27
#
_entry.id   3053c52db919468a2d4d5cc693f47d27
#
_cell.length_a   1.000
_cell.length_b   1.000
_cell.length_c   1.000
_cell.angle_alpha   90.00
_cell.angle_beta   90.00
_cell.angle_gamma   90.00
#
_symmetry.space_group_name_H-M   'P 1'
#
loop_
_entity.id
_entity.type
_entity.pdbx_description
1 polymer ?
#
loop_
_entity_poly.entity_id
_entity_poly.type
_entity_poly.pdbx_seq_one_letter_code
_entity_poly.pdbx_strand_id
1 'polypeptide(L)'
;NHWTSIIIEDLFKDHDTVLPTVGLVKKIDFFISDIPFDLKVTYFPEQLLADKLKDNGYGNELTMLKRICRKLKIFIPDDLNPKGLKLHLYGKVSEDQRADAKEFIATLKQEKREIIQEAENDPAELKKWLYENQGEARFDASNRFFLVLTDETDMSNSWKLKRNIVFLRDRIASHLDNLSMDMASLETTF
;
A
#
# COMPACT_ATOMS: atom_id res chain seq x y z
N ASN A 1 0.15 12.50 11.26
CA ASN A 1 0.19 11.94 9.90
C ASN A 1 -0.30 12.89 8.81
N HIS A 2 -1.04 13.95 9.16
CA HIS A 2 -1.49 14.98 8.21
C HIS A 2 -0.29 15.74 7.59
N TRP A 3 0.69 16.11 8.39
CA TRP A 3 1.90 16.82 7.94
C TRP A 3 2.72 16.07 6.89
N THR A 4 2.87 14.76 7.02
CA THR A 4 3.65 13.99 6.04
C THR A 4 2.96 13.91 4.68
N SER A 5 1.63 13.95 4.63
CA SER A 5 0.89 13.99 3.36
C SER A 5 1.07 15.33 2.67
N ILE A 6 1.08 16.45 3.41
CA ILE A 6 1.37 17.77 2.87
C ILE A 6 2.78 17.84 2.27
N ILE A 7 3.80 17.32 2.99
CA ILE A 7 5.17 17.29 2.47
C ILE A 7 5.25 16.47 1.18
N ILE A 8 4.57 15.32 1.12
CA ILE A 8 4.56 14.49 -0.09
C ILE A 8 3.84 15.21 -1.25
N GLU A 9 2.75 15.91 -0.97
CA GLU A 9 2.07 16.74 -1.97
C GLU A 9 2.99 17.82 -2.52
N ASP A 10 3.79 18.48 -1.65
CA ASP A 10 4.77 19.47 -2.07
C ASP A 10 5.86 18.87 -2.97
N LEU A 11 6.28 17.60 -2.74
CA LEU A 11 7.21 16.92 -3.64
C LEU A 11 6.69 16.74 -5.07
N PHE A 12 5.38 16.58 -5.25
CA PHE A 12 4.77 16.60 -6.58
C PHE A 12 4.79 17.99 -7.18
N LYS A 13 4.47 19.02 -6.39
CA LYS A 13 4.39 20.42 -6.82
C LYS A 13 5.76 21.04 -7.15
N ASP A 14 6.84 20.47 -6.64
CA ASP A 14 8.22 20.87 -6.96
C ASP A 14 8.63 20.45 -8.39
N HIS A 15 7.82 19.63 -9.09
CA HIS A 15 8.13 19.16 -10.44
C HIS A 15 7.53 20.05 -11.52
N ASP A 16 8.30 20.37 -12.56
CA ASP A 16 7.94 21.33 -13.62
C ASP A 16 6.66 20.96 -14.40
N THR A 17 6.30 19.67 -14.45
CA THR A 17 5.08 19.20 -15.14
C THR A 17 3.83 19.27 -14.28
N VAL A 18 3.96 19.65 -13.02
CA VAL A 18 2.87 19.70 -12.03
C VAL A 18 2.51 21.15 -11.73
N LEU A 19 1.26 21.51 -11.97
CA LEU A 19 0.74 22.82 -11.63
C LEU A 19 0.01 22.77 -10.28
N PRO A 20 0.48 23.51 -9.26
CA PRO A 20 -0.20 23.57 -7.97
C PRO A 20 -1.56 24.25 -8.11
N THR A 21 -2.53 23.83 -7.29
CA THR A 21 -3.81 24.54 -7.18
C THR A 21 -3.60 25.86 -6.47
N VAL A 22 -4.21 26.93 -7.00
CA VAL A 22 -4.20 28.27 -6.40
C VAL A 22 -5.56 28.54 -5.77
N GLY A 23 -5.56 28.93 -4.49
CA GLY A 23 -6.77 29.30 -3.77
C GLY A 23 -7.51 28.13 -3.11
N LEU A 24 -8.80 28.35 -2.77
CA LEU A 24 -9.64 27.40 -2.03
C LEU A 24 -10.37 26.41 -2.96
N VAL A 25 -9.70 25.89 -3.99
CA VAL A 25 -10.28 24.82 -4.83
C VAL A 25 -10.30 23.55 -4.01
N LYS A 26 -11.45 23.25 -3.42
CA LYS A 26 -11.63 22.03 -2.63
C LYS A 26 -11.49 20.80 -3.53
N LYS A 27 -10.74 19.80 -3.05
CA LYS A 27 -10.63 18.44 -3.66
C LYS A 27 -9.70 18.31 -4.87
N ILE A 28 -8.90 19.31 -5.20
CA ILE A 28 -7.84 19.21 -6.18
C ILE A 28 -6.55 19.65 -5.50
N ASP A 29 -5.55 18.78 -5.48
CA ASP A 29 -4.25 19.07 -4.87
C ASP A 29 -3.30 19.68 -5.91
N PHE A 30 -3.35 19.18 -7.14
CA PHE A 30 -2.54 19.66 -8.27
C PHE A 30 -3.12 19.24 -9.63
N PHE A 31 -2.53 19.78 -10.70
CA PHE A 31 -2.79 19.35 -12.08
C PHE A 31 -1.54 18.77 -12.71
N ILE A 32 -1.72 17.76 -13.56
CA ILE A 32 -0.69 17.22 -14.46
C ILE A 32 -1.28 17.28 -15.86
N SER A 33 -0.61 17.99 -16.79
CA SER A 33 -1.10 18.22 -18.17
C SER A 33 -2.58 18.65 -18.22
N ASP A 34 -2.94 19.64 -17.40
CA ASP A 34 -4.30 20.20 -17.27
C ASP A 34 -5.36 19.26 -16.65
N ILE A 35 -4.98 18.06 -16.26
CA ILE A 35 -5.88 17.10 -15.58
C ILE A 35 -5.79 17.31 -14.07
N PRO A 36 -6.94 17.54 -13.38
CA PRO A 36 -6.98 17.73 -11.93
C PRO A 36 -6.85 16.41 -11.17
N PHE A 37 -6.05 16.39 -10.10
CA PHE A 37 -5.86 15.24 -9.24
C PHE A 37 -6.03 15.56 -7.76
N ASP A 38 -6.66 14.63 -7.02
CA ASP A 38 -6.69 14.53 -5.56
C ASP A 38 -5.68 13.44 -5.15
N LEU A 39 -4.60 13.81 -4.47
CA LEU A 39 -3.53 12.90 -4.05
C LEU A 39 -3.95 12.09 -2.83
N LYS A 40 -3.85 10.78 -2.94
CA LYS A 40 -4.07 9.85 -1.83
C LYS A 40 -2.81 9.05 -1.54
N VAL A 41 -2.15 9.36 -0.43
CA VAL A 41 -0.97 8.62 0.05
C VAL A 41 -1.41 7.53 1.01
N THR A 42 -1.26 6.29 0.58
CA THR A 42 -1.74 5.11 1.32
C THR A 42 -0.68 4.00 1.38
N TYR A 43 -1.01 2.90 2.04
CA TYR A 43 -0.25 1.65 2.02
C TYR A 43 -1.01 0.61 1.22
N PHE A 44 -0.32 -0.47 0.84
CA PHE A 44 -1.00 -1.59 0.20
C PHE A 44 -2.13 -2.10 1.11
N PRO A 45 -3.36 -2.27 0.59
CA PRO A 45 -4.52 -2.57 1.42
C PRO A 45 -4.41 -3.94 2.09
N GLU A 46 -4.43 -3.98 3.44
CA GLU A 46 -4.35 -5.24 4.20
C GLU A 46 -5.48 -6.21 3.84
N GLN A 47 -6.69 -5.69 3.56
CA GLN A 47 -7.83 -6.53 3.21
C GLN A 47 -7.66 -7.15 1.82
N LEU A 48 -7.27 -6.38 0.82
CA LEU A 48 -6.99 -6.92 -0.53
C LEU A 48 -5.91 -8.01 -0.49
N LEU A 49 -4.83 -7.75 0.26
CA LEU A 49 -3.77 -8.74 0.46
C LEU A 49 -4.29 -10.02 1.12
N ALA A 50 -5.16 -9.90 2.14
CA ALA A 50 -5.74 -11.05 2.83
C ALA A 50 -6.67 -11.87 1.92
N ASP A 51 -7.45 -11.19 1.08
CA ASP A 51 -8.35 -11.84 0.14
C ASP A 51 -7.54 -12.58 -0.95
N LYS A 52 -6.51 -11.95 -1.51
CA LYS A 52 -5.58 -12.59 -2.47
C LYS A 52 -4.86 -13.81 -1.89
N LEU A 53 -4.33 -13.72 -0.66
CA LEU A 53 -3.72 -14.87 0.01
C LEU A 53 -4.71 -16.03 0.16
N LYS A 54 -5.98 -15.72 0.44
CA LYS A 54 -7.02 -16.74 0.55
C LYS A 54 -7.33 -17.38 -0.82
N ASP A 55 -7.43 -16.58 -1.87
CA ASP A 55 -7.71 -17.04 -3.24
C ASP A 55 -6.56 -17.91 -3.78
N ASN A 56 -5.33 -17.59 -3.41
CA ASN A 56 -4.12 -18.39 -3.70
C ASN A 56 -4.01 -19.67 -2.82
N GLY A 57 -5.02 -19.93 -1.97
CA GLY A 57 -5.07 -21.16 -1.17
C GLY A 57 -4.31 -21.14 0.16
N TYR A 58 -3.70 -19.99 0.54
CA TYR A 58 -2.97 -19.86 1.80
C TYR A 58 -3.90 -19.72 3.01
N GLY A 59 -5.11 -19.21 2.81
CA GLY A 59 -6.09 -19.01 3.85
C GLY A 59 -5.81 -17.78 4.73
N ASN A 60 -6.46 -17.73 5.89
CA ASN A 60 -6.34 -16.58 6.79
C ASN A 60 -5.00 -16.59 7.55
N GLU A 61 -4.24 -15.49 7.45
CA GLU A 61 -2.89 -15.35 8.05
C GLU A 61 -2.87 -15.63 9.57
N LEU A 62 -3.86 -15.12 10.33
CA LEU A 62 -3.94 -15.39 11.76
C LEU A 62 -4.16 -16.88 12.06
N THR A 63 -4.96 -17.57 11.25
CA THR A 63 -5.18 -19.00 11.37
C THR A 63 -3.91 -19.79 11.10
N MET A 64 -3.15 -19.40 10.07
CA MET A 64 -1.86 -20.00 9.75
C MET A 64 -0.84 -19.79 10.87
N LEU A 65 -0.75 -18.56 11.40
CA LEU A 65 0.11 -18.23 12.54
C LEU A 65 -0.24 -19.03 13.77
N LYS A 66 -1.52 -19.17 14.09
CA LYS A 66 -1.96 -20.04 15.22
C LYS A 66 -1.57 -21.51 15.01
N ARG A 67 -1.66 -22.01 13.76
CA ARG A 67 -1.29 -23.40 13.44
C ARG A 67 0.21 -23.64 13.63
N ILE A 68 1.07 -22.75 13.11
CA ILE A 68 2.52 -22.88 13.28
C ILE A 68 2.93 -22.70 14.75
N CYS A 69 2.34 -21.76 15.49
CA CYS A 69 2.59 -21.57 16.92
C CYS A 69 2.28 -22.85 17.73
N ARG A 70 1.14 -23.53 17.44
CA ARG A 70 0.82 -24.81 18.08
C ARG A 70 1.84 -25.90 17.76
N LYS A 71 2.27 -26.02 16.48
CA LYS A 71 3.32 -26.96 16.05
C LYS A 71 4.63 -26.70 16.81
N LEU A 72 4.98 -25.44 16.97
CA LEU A 72 6.21 -25.01 17.63
C LEU A 72 6.08 -24.86 19.14
N LYS A 73 4.92 -25.16 19.73
CA LYS A 73 4.63 -24.97 21.16
C LYS A 73 4.92 -23.54 21.65
N ILE A 74 4.65 -22.55 20.79
CA ILE A 74 4.68 -21.13 21.15
C ILE A 74 3.36 -20.76 21.81
N PHE A 75 3.43 -20.05 22.93
CA PHE A 75 2.24 -19.61 23.67
C PHE A 75 1.39 -18.65 22.81
N ILE A 76 0.08 -18.86 22.82
CA ILE A 76 -0.91 -18.02 22.12
C ILE A 76 -1.74 -17.32 23.17
N PRO A 77 -1.58 -16.00 23.39
CA PRO A 77 -2.39 -15.25 24.34
C PRO A 77 -3.85 -15.17 23.88
N ASP A 78 -4.77 -15.13 24.85
CA ASP A 78 -6.22 -15.05 24.63
C ASP A 78 -6.81 -13.66 24.91
N ASP A 79 -6.03 -12.77 25.50
CA ASP A 79 -6.39 -11.41 25.89
C ASP A 79 -6.20 -10.35 24.79
N LEU A 80 -5.61 -10.72 23.64
CA LEU A 80 -5.35 -9.82 22.53
C LEU A 80 -6.48 -9.81 21.50
N ASN A 81 -6.79 -8.61 20.98
CA ASN A 81 -7.67 -8.50 19.82
C ASN A 81 -7.03 -9.13 18.56
N PRO A 82 -7.79 -9.49 17.52
CA PRO A 82 -7.27 -10.22 16.37
C PRO A 82 -6.06 -9.54 15.67
N LYS A 83 -6.03 -8.21 15.59
CA LYS A 83 -4.90 -7.47 14.98
C LYS A 83 -3.66 -7.53 15.85
N GLY A 84 -3.81 -7.30 17.14
CA GLY A 84 -2.71 -7.40 18.12
C GLY A 84 -2.17 -8.82 18.22
N LEU A 85 -3.06 -9.82 18.21
CA LEU A 85 -2.67 -11.23 18.22
C LEU A 85 -1.89 -11.61 16.96
N LYS A 86 -2.34 -11.18 15.78
CA LYS A 86 -1.62 -11.41 14.51
C LYS A 86 -0.19 -10.87 14.59
N LEU A 87 -0.03 -9.62 15.02
CA LEU A 87 1.27 -8.98 15.15
C LEU A 87 2.16 -9.69 16.18
N HIS A 88 1.62 -10.03 17.35
CA HIS A 88 2.34 -10.74 18.41
C HIS A 88 2.85 -12.10 17.92
N LEU A 89 1.97 -12.92 17.33
CA LEU A 89 2.34 -14.26 16.86
C LEU A 89 3.34 -14.19 15.69
N TYR A 90 3.17 -13.24 14.76
CA TYR A 90 4.14 -13.02 13.69
C TYR A 90 5.52 -12.69 14.25
N GLY A 91 5.61 -11.79 15.23
CA GLY A 91 6.88 -11.46 15.89
C GLY A 91 7.51 -12.70 16.54
N LYS A 92 6.75 -13.47 17.33
CA LYS A 92 7.25 -14.68 17.98
C LYS A 92 7.75 -15.74 17.00
N VAL A 93 7.04 -15.97 15.90
CA VAL A 93 7.46 -16.92 14.88
C VAL A 93 8.68 -16.40 14.10
N SER A 94 8.77 -15.09 13.85
CA SER A 94 9.91 -14.47 13.15
C SER A 94 11.21 -14.51 13.96
N GLU A 95 11.11 -14.46 15.30
CA GLU A 95 12.25 -14.55 16.22
C GLU A 95 12.73 -15.99 16.42
N ASP A 96 11.90 -16.96 16.08
CA ASP A 96 12.19 -18.40 16.32
C ASP A 96 13.22 -18.93 15.30
N GLN A 97 14.27 -19.56 15.82
CA GLN A 97 15.40 -20.05 15.01
C GLN A 97 15.18 -21.42 14.37
N ARG A 98 14.10 -22.13 14.72
CA ARG A 98 13.77 -23.44 14.17
C ARG A 98 13.50 -23.38 12.67
N ALA A 99 13.87 -24.44 11.95
CA ALA A 99 13.71 -24.52 10.50
C ALA A 99 12.25 -24.28 10.06
N ASP A 100 11.29 -24.91 10.72
CA ASP A 100 9.86 -24.77 10.41
C ASP A 100 9.35 -23.33 10.54
N ALA A 101 9.87 -22.56 11.52
CA ALA A 101 9.49 -21.15 11.70
C ALA A 101 10.07 -20.29 10.57
N LYS A 102 11.35 -20.48 10.25
CA LYS A 102 12.03 -19.75 9.18
C LYS A 102 11.38 -20.02 7.82
N GLU A 103 11.09 -21.27 7.50
CA GLU A 103 10.43 -21.69 6.28
C GLU A 103 9.04 -21.06 6.17
N PHE A 104 8.23 -21.13 7.24
CA PHE A 104 6.91 -20.52 7.27
C PHE A 104 6.96 -19.00 7.01
N ILE A 105 7.85 -18.27 7.68
CA ILE A 105 7.99 -16.83 7.50
C ILE A 105 8.49 -16.49 6.10
N ALA A 106 9.46 -17.25 5.57
CA ALA A 106 9.98 -17.05 4.22
C ALA A 106 8.88 -17.25 3.17
N THR A 107 8.11 -18.32 3.27
CA THR A 107 6.97 -18.59 2.38
C THR A 107 5.93 -17.49 2.45
N LEU A 108 5.50 -17.11 3.67
CA LEU A 108 4.50 -16.04 3.84
C LEU A 108 4.96 -14.69 3.26
N LYS A 109 6.24 -14.35 3.44
CA LYS A 109 6.82 -13.12 2.86
C LYS A 109 6.88 -13.19 1.34
N GLN A 110 7.24 -14.34 0.78
CA GLN A 110 7.31 -14.55 -0.66
C GLN A 110 5.94 -14.38 -1.32
N GLU A 111 4.91 -15.03 -0.76
CA GLU A 111 3.54 -14.93 -1.26
C GLU A 111 3.01 -13.48 -1.24
N LYS A 112 3.26 -12.77 -0.14
CA LYS A 112 2.88 -11.35 -0.05
C LYS A 112 3.60 -10.51 -1.10
N ARG A 113 4.89 -10.80 -1.36
CA ARG A 113 5.66 -10.09 -2.37
C ARG A 113 5.13 -10.36 -3.77
N GLU A 114 4.79 -11.60 -4.10
CA GLU A 114 4.24 -11.97 -5.39
C GLU A 114 2.91 -11.25 -5.66
N ILE A 115 2.01 -11.19 -4.68
CA ILE A 115 0.76 -10.43 -4.79
C ILE A 115 1.00 -8.94 -5.04
N ILE A 116 1.99 -8.35 -4.38
CA ILE A 116 2.34 -6.93 -4.58
C ILE A 116 2.91 -6.72 -5.98
N GLN A 117 3.82 -7.58 -6.43
CA GLN A 117 4.40 -7.51 -7.77
C GLN A 117 3.35 -7.71 -8.87
N GLU A 118 2.37 -8.59 -8.68
CA GLU A 118 1.23 -8.72 -9.58
C GLU A 118 0.44 -7.40 -9.68
N ALA A 119 0.17 -6.76 -8.54
CA ALA A 119 -0.53 -5.48 -8.51
C ALA A 119 0.30 -4.30 -9.07
N GLU A 120 1.63 -4.38 -9.06
CA GLU A 120 2.51 -3.42 -9.73
C GLU A 120 2.48 -3.60 -11.25
N ASN A 121 2.47 -4.84 -11.72
CA ASN A 121 2.44 -5.18 -13.14
C ASN A 121 1.07 -4.91 -13.78
N ASP A 122 -0.01 -5.17 -13.04
CA ASP A 122 -1.39 -4.84 -13.41
C ASP A 122 -2.12 -4.16 -12.24
N PRO A 123 -2.09 -2.83 -12.17
CA PRO A 123 -2.69 -2.09 -11.07
C PRO A 123 -4.22 -1.94 -11.14
N ALA A 124 -4.89 -2.50 -12.17
CA ALA A 124 -6.32 -2.28 -12.39
C ALA A 124 -7.17 -2.70 -11.19
N GLU A 125 -6.93 -3.88 -10.64
CA GLU A 125 -7.66 -4.39 -9.49
C GLU A 125 -7.37 -3.60 -8.21
N LEU A 126 -6.10 -3.27 -7.95
CA LEU A 126 -5.71 -2.43 -6.81
C LEU A 126 -6.35 -1.05 -6.91
N LYS A 127 -6.33 -0.43 -8.09
CA LYS A 127 -6.95 0.87 -8.35
C LYS A 127 -8.46 0.81 -8.09
N LYS A 128 -9.15 -0.19 -8.62
CA LYS A 128 -10.59 -0.40 -8.40
C LYS A 128 -10.88 -0.53 -6.91
N TRP A 129 -10.14 -1.38 -6.20
CA TRP A 129 -10.30 -1.57 -4.76
C TRP A 129 -10.13 -0.27 -3.97
N LEU A 130 -9.09 0.51 -4.30
CA LEU A 130 -8.82 1.80 -3.65
C LEU A 130 -9.96 2.81 -3.88
N TYR A 131 -10.51 2.88 -5.09
CA TYR A 131 -11.66 3.73 -5.38
C TYR A 131 -12.91 3.33 -4.58
N GLU A 132 -13.18 2.05 -4.46
CA GLU A 132 -14.35 1.52 -3.77
C GLU A 132 -14.25 1.64 -2.24
N ASN A 133 -13.04 1.54 -1.68
CA ASN A 133 -12.84 1.39 -0.23
C ASN A 133 -12.15 2.59 0.45
N GLN A 134 -11.58 3.53 -0.30
CA GLN A 134 -10.91 4.69 0.27
C GLN A 134 -11.68 5.99 0.04
N GLY A 135 -12.64 6.22 0.91
CA GLY A 135 -13.44 7.45 0.98
C GLY A 135 -14.76 7.39 0.22
N GLU A 136 -15.65 8.35 0.50
CA GLU A 136 -16.91 8.46 -0.23
C GLU A 136 -16.63 8.60 -1.72
N ALA A 137 -17.38 7.86 -2.52
CA ALA A 137 -17.45 8.08 -3.97
C ALA A 137 -17.96 9.51 -4.21
N ARG A 138 -17.00 10.43 -4.36
CA ARG A 138 -17.32 11.84 -4.62
C ARG A 138 -17.45 11.95 -6.12
N PHE A 139 -18.67 12.13 -6.59
CA PHE A 139 -19.03 12.37 -8.00
C PHE A 139 -18.49 13.71 -8.55
N ASP A 140 -17.58 14.37 -7.84
CA ASP A 140 -16.98 15.62 -8.23
C ASP A 140 -15.68 15.38 -9.02
N ALA A 141 -15.50 16.13 -10.03
CA ALA A 141 -14.60 16.19 -11.16
C ALA A 141 -13.07 16.02 -10.95
N SER A 142 -12.58 15.48 -9.86
CA SER A 142 -11.15 15.24 -9.68
C SER A 142 -10.80 13.76 -9.78
N ASN A 143 -9.80 13.46 -10.62
CA ASN A 143 -9.20 12.13 -10.63
C ASN A 143 -8.40 11.91 -9.34
N ARG A 144 -8.31 10.68 -8.87
CA ARG A 144 -7.48 10.34 -7.72
C ARG A 144 -6.12 9.85 -8.19
N PHE A 145 -5.08 10.44 -7.63
CA PHE A 145 -3.72 9.94 -7.79
C PHE A 145 -3.35 9.14 -6.54
N PHE A 146 -3.22 7.83 -6.66
CA PHE A 146 -2.86 6.97 -5.54
C PHE A 146 -1.35 6.75 -5.49
N LEU A 147 -0.71 7.23 -4.42
CA LEU A 147 0.66 6.86 -4.07
C LEU A 147 0.60 5.74 -3.03
N VAL A 148 0.84 4.51 -3.46
CA VAL A 148 0.84 3.33 -2.59
C VAL A 148 2.27 3.03 -2.14
N LEU A 149 2.50 3.07 -0.84
CA LEU A 149 3.82 2.84 -0.24
C LEU A 149 3.89 1.43 0.34
N THR A 150 4.84 0.64 -0.13
CA THR A 150 5.02 -0.75 0.30
C THR A 150 6.50 -1.06 0.50
N ASP A 151 6.86 -1.62 1.65
CA ASP A 151 8.18 -2.21 1.89
C ASP A 151 8.11 -3.70 1.52
N GLU A 152 8.78 -4.08 0.44
CA GLU A 152 8.76 -5.46 -0.07
C GLU A 152 9.44 -6.46 0.87
N THR A 153 10.37 -5.99 1.71
CA THR A 153 11.10 -6.84 2.65
C THR A 153 10.29 -7.12 3.91
N ASP A 154 9.55 -6.11 4.36
CA ASP A 154 8.65 -6.20 5.51
C ASP A 154 7.56 -5.12 5.45
N MET A 155 6.38 -5.51 5.03
CA MET A 155 5.23 -4.61 4.90
C MET A 155 4.89 -3.85 6.20
N SER A 156 5.24 -4.41 7.38
CA SER A 156 5.06 -3.72 8.66
C SER A 156 5.91 -2.46 8.80
N ASN A 157 6.93 -2.32 7.97
CA ASN A 157 7.82 -1.16 7.89
C ASN A 157 7.40 -0.10 6.85
N SER A 158 6.37 -0.37 6.05
CA SER A 158 5.91 0.54 4.98
C SER A 158 5.62 1.97 5.49
N TRP A 159 5.21 2.12 6.75
CA TRP A 159 5.00 3.43 7.36
C TRP A 159 6.26 4.31 7.42
N LYS A 160 7.46 3.70 7.41
CA LYS A 160 8.75 4.42 7.41
C LYS A 160 8.97 5.15 6.08
N LEU A 161 8.42 4.62 4.98
CA LEU A 161 8.57 5.21 3.65
C LEU A 161 7.97 6.62 3.58
N LYS A 162 6.86 6.90 4.28
CA LYS A 162 6.29 8.27 4.36
C LYS A 162 7.27 9.30 4.94
N ARG A 163 8.31 8.88 5.64
CA ARG A 163 9.32 9.75 6.27
C ARG A 163 10.62 9.79 5.49
N ASN A 164 10.79 8.93 4.50
CA ASN A 164 11.97 8.90 3.65
C ASN A 164 11.80 9.88 2.47
N ILE A 165 11.88 11.17 2.77
CA ILE A 165 11.61 12.27 1.83
C ILE A 165 12.57 12.24 0.63
N VAL A 166 13.84 11.89 0.84
CA VAL A 166 14.84 11.80 -0.25
C VAL A 166 14.40 10.72 -1.25
N PHE A 167 14.14 9.51 -0.75
CA PHE A 167 13.66 8.41 -1.59
C PHE A 167 12.38 8.75 -2.34
N LEU A 168 11.41 9.37 -1.65
CA LEU A 168 10.12 9.75 -2.27
C LEU A 168 10.32 10.80 -3.36
N ARG A 169 11.15 11.82 -3.12
CA ARG A 169 11.48 12.86 -4.12
C ARG A 169 12.01 12.24 -5.40
N ASP A 170 13.02 11.38 -5.28
CA ASP A 170 13.68 10.76 -6.44
C ASP A 170 12.70 9.87 -7.22
N ARG A 171 11.85 9.11 -6.52
CA ARG A 171 10.86 8.23 -7.15
C ARG A 171 9.71 8.99 -7.81
N ILE A 172 9.21 10.04 -7.15
CA ILE A 172 8.15 10.89 -7.70
C ILE A 172 8.66 11.60 -8.95
N ALA A 173 9.84 12.24 -8.89
CA ALA A 173 10.44 12.92 -10.03
C ALA A 173 10.63 11.94 -11.21
N SER A 174 11.26 10.80 -10.97
CA SER A 174 11.47 9.79 -12.02
C SER A 174 10.15 9.28 -12.64
N HIS A 175 9.10 9.14 -11.83
CA HIS A 175 7.78 8.74 -12.34
C HIS A 175 7.17 9.83 -13.22
N LEU A 176 7.20 11.09 -12.78
CA LEU A 176 6.65 12.23 -13.52
C LEU A 176 7.40 12.49 -14.82
N ASP A 177 8.74 12.34 -14.85
CA ASP A 177 9.57 12.45 -16.04
C ASP A 177 9.19 11.40 -17.11
N ASN A 178 8.79 10.20 -16.68
CA ASN A 178 8.44 9.08 -17.56
C ASN A 178 6.92 8.98 -17.82
N LEU A 179 6.12 9.85 -17.21
CA LEU A 179 4.68 9.83 -17.39
C LEU A 179 4.31 10.32 -18.78
N SER A 180 4.20 9.40 -19.73
CA SER A 180 3.62 9.71 -21.03
C SER A 180 2.11 9.85 -20.86
N MET A 181 1.65 11.11 -20.85
CA MET A 181 0.24 11.46 -20.70
C MET A 181 -0.49 11.20 -22.03
N ASP A 182 -0.68 9.95 -22.37
CA ASP A 182 -1.67 9.58 -23.36
C ASP A 182 -3.05 9.65 -22.69
N MET A 183 -3.85 10.64 -23.10
CA MET A 183 -5.20 10.87 -22.57
C MET A 183 -6.08 9.61 -22.66
N ALA A 184 -5.89 8.79 -23.69
CA ALA A 184 -6.61 7.52 -23.86
C ALA A 184 -6.26 6.49 -22.76
N SER A 185 -5.05 6.54 -22.20
CA SER A 185 -4.61 5.64 -21.12
C SER A 185 -5.17 6.02 -19.75
N LEU A 186 -5.67 7.25 -19.60
CA LEU A 186 -6.24 7.77 -18.35
C LEU A 186 -7.75 7.53 -18.25
N GLU A 187 -8.43 7.26 -19.35
CA GLU A 187 -9.84 6.88 -19.35
C GLU A 187 -10.01 5.46 -18.80
N THR A 188 -10.27 5.36 -17.50
CA THR A 188 -10.73 4.11 -16.91
C THR A 188 -12.24 4.18 -16.77
N THR A 189 -12.94 3.51 -17.67
CA THR A 189 -14.39 3.30 -17.54
C THR A 189 -14.62 2.28 -16.42
N PHE A 190 -15.36 2.66 -15.39
CA PHE A 190 -15.82 1.79 -14.30
C PHE A 190 -17.18 1.23 -14.64
#